data_8f4607541ba35f4ee5f5d432c6655151
#
_entry.id   8f4607541ba35f4ee5f5d432c6655151
#
_cell.length_a   1.000
_cell.length_b   1.000
_cell.length_c   1.000
_cell.angle_alpha   90.00
_cell.angle_beta   90.00
_cell.angle_gamma   90.00
#
_symmetry.space_group_name_H-M   'P 1'
#
loop_
_entity.id
_entity.type
_entity.pdbx_description
1 polymer ?
#
loop_
_entity_poly.entity_id
_entity_poly.type
_entity_poly.pdbx_seq_one_letter_code
_entity_poly.pdbx_strand_id
1 'polypeptide(L)'
;GGHSYGAFMAVMLLANSDLFRAGVARSGAYNRTLTPFGFQNERRTLWQAPQVYLEMSPLLAVPKIRDPLLLIHGEKDNNPATTPEQSKRLYHAIKGNGGKARIVMLPHESHTYRARESVGHTLAEMVGWFNKHVKGEGESYEKGEK
;
A
#
# COMPACT_ATOMS: atom_id res chain seq x y z
N GLY A 1 5.79 5.78 5.33
CA GLY A 1 4.40 5.39 5.06
C GLY A 1 3.50 6.57 4.75
N GLY A 2 2.28 6.28 4.30
CA GLY A 2 1.32 7.32 3.96
C GLY A 2 -0.11 6.81 3.82
N HIS A 3 -1.03 7.78 3.64
CA HIS A 3 -2.46 7.54 3.43
C HIS A 3 -2.90 8.18 2.10
N SER A 4 -3.81 7.54 1.38
CA SER A 4 -4.36 8.04 0.12
C SER A 4 -3.24 8.32 -0.91
N TYR A 5 -3.05 9.56 -1.34
CA TYR A 5 -1.93 9.94 -2.21
C TYR A 5 -0.56 9.65 -1.57
N GLY A 6 -0.44 9.82 -0.23
CA GLY A 6 0.76 9.44 0.50
C GLY A 6 1.05 7.94 0.47
N ALA A 7 0.03 7.10 0.40
CA ALA A 7 0.19 5.66 0.20
C ALA A 7 0.73 5.33 -1.20
N PHE A 8 0.17 5.97 -2.24
CA PHE A 8 0.72 5.89 -3.59
C PHE A 8 2.21 6.29 -3.62
N MET A 9 2.56 7.43 -3.01
CA MET A 9 3.95 7.89 -2.93
C MET A 9 4.85 6.92 -2.17
N ALA A 10 4.38 6.33 -1.07
CA ALA A 10 5.15 5.33 -0.32
C ALA A 10 5.53 4.13 -1.20
N VAL A 11 4.58 3.63 -2.01
CA VAL A 11 4.85 2.51 -2.93
C VAL A 11 5.76 2.93 -4.08
N MET A 12 5.58 4.13 -4.64
CA MET A 12 6.49 4.67 -5.66
C MET A 12 7.92 4.81 -5.16
N LEU A 13 8.11 5.25 -3.93
CA LEU A 13 9.43 5.38 -3.31
C LEU A 13 10.09 4.01 -3.07
N LEU A 14 9.33 3.01 -2.61
CA LEU A 14 9.85 1.64 -2.48
C LEU A 14 10.25 1.02 -3.82
N ALA A 15 9.53 1.36 -4.90
CA ALA A 15 9.81 0.83 -6.22
C ALA A 15 11.01 1.52 -6.91
N ASN A 16 11.35 2.76 -6.53
CA ASN A 16 12.33 3.58 -7.24
C ASN A 16 13.49 4.06 -6.37
N SER A 17 13.65 3.52 -5.15
CA SER A 17 14.74 3.88 -4.24
C SER A 17 15.04 2.69 -3.32
N ASP A 18 16.26 2.61 -2.83
CA ASP A 18 16.76 1.65 -1.84
C ASP A 18 16.98 2.27 -0.45
N LEU A 19 16.44 3.47 -0.24
CA LEU A 19 16.61 4.22 1.00
C LEU A 19 15.79 3.68 2.18
N PHE A 20 14.79 2.83 1.92
CA PHE A 20 13.83 2.39 2.92
C PHE A 20 13.99 0.90 3.20
N ARG A 21 13.64 0.46 4.42
CA ARG A 21 13.68 -0.93 4.87
C ARG A 21 12.29 -1.57 4.94
N ALA A 22 11.24 -0.79 4.98
CA ALA A 22 9.86 -1.22 4.99
C ALA A 22 8.94 -0.06 4.63
N GLY A 23 7.73 -0.38 4.18
CA GLY A 23 6.70 0.61 3.87
C GLY A 23 5.35 0.28 4.51
N VAL A 24 4.54 1.33 4.70
CA VAL A 24 3.12 1.23 5.07
C VAL A 24 2.31 2.11 4.13
N ALA A 25 1.34 1.52 3.44
CA ALA A 25 0.48 2.22 2.49
C ALA A 25 -0.99 2.00 2.87
N ARG A 26 -1.71 3.10 3.16
CA ARG A 26 -3.10 3.07 3.64
C ARG A 26 -4.03 3.71 2.64
N SER A 27 -5.08 2.96 2.21
CA SER A 27 -6.14 3.43 1.30
C SER A 27 -5.61 4.18 0.07
N GLY A 28 -4.64 3.59 -0.63
CA GLY A 28 -4.00 4.21 -1.78
C GLY A 28 -4.58 3.77 -3.12
N ALA A 29 -4.17 4.47 -4.17
CA ALA A 29 -4.41 4.11 -5.56
C ALA A 29 -3.09 3.70 -6.22
N TYR A 30 -2.99 2.48 -6.70
CA TYR A 30 -1.74 1.89 -7.18
C TYR A 30 -1.78 1.50 -8.66
N ASN A 31 -2.97 1.52 -9.26
CA ASN A 31 -3.18 1.33 -10.68
C ASN A 31 -4.09 2.44 -11.22
N ARG A 32 -3.52 3.39 -11.95
CA ARG A 32 -4.24 4.54 -12.50
C ARG A 32 -5.13 4.17 -13.68
N THR A 33 -4.94 3.00 -14.29
CA THR A 33 -5.86 2.55 -15.34
C THR A 33 -7.27 2.26 -14.82
N LEU A 34 -7.43 2.08 -13.50
CA LEU A 34 -8.73 1.97 -12.84
C LEU A 34 -9.44 3.33 -12.63
N THR A 35 -8.76 4.44 -12.90
CA THR A 35 -9.30 5.79 -12.86
C THR A 35 -9.08 6.51 -14.19
N PRO A 36 -9.64 6.02 -15.32
CA PRO A 36 -9.20 6.38 -16.66
C PRO A 36 -9.62 7.78 -17.11
N PHE A 37 -10.39 8.51 -16.32
CA PHE A 37 -10.90 9.84 -16.65
C PHE A 37 -10.23 10.97 -15.85
N GLY A 38 -8.99 10.75 -15.40
CA GLY A 38 -8.20 11.71 -14.66
C GLY A 38 -7.89 11.27 -13.23
N PHE A 39 -6.85 11.86 -12.65
CA PHE A 39 -6.45 11.69 -11.26
C PHE A 39 -5.61 12.88 -10.81
N GLN A 40 -5.78 13.32 -9.58
CA GLN A 40 -5.12 14.53 -9.05
C GLN A 40 -5.30 15.74 -10.00
N ASN A 41 -4.21 16.28 -10.51
CA ASN A 41 -4.21 17.39 -11.47
C ASN A 41 -4.15 16.93 -12.94
N GLU A 42 -4.03 15.62 -13.20
CA GLU A 42 -4.10 15.09 -14.56
C GLU A 42 -5.55 15.07 -15.03
N ARG A 43 -5.84 15.87 -16.04
CA ARG A 43 -7.20 16.02 -16.61
C ARG A 43 -7.41 15.26 -17.91
N ARG A 44 -6.32 14.80 -18.54
CA ARG A 44 -6.39 13.98 -19.73
C ARG A 44 -6.84 12.58 -19.36
N THR A 45 -7.62 11.96 -20.20
CA THR A 45 -8.04 10.57 -20.02
C THR A 45 -6.89 9.60 -20.27
N LEU A 46 -7.06 8.35 -19.86
CA LEU A 46 -6.10 7.26 -20.13
C LEU A 46 -5.76 7.18 -21.63
N TRP A 47 -6.74 7.32 -22.48
CA TRP A 47 -6.54 7.22 -23.95
C TRP A 47 -5.86 8.44 -24.56
N GLN A 48 -5.94 9.60 -23.90
CA GLN A 48 -5.24 10.82 -24.32
C GLN A 48 -3.78 10.87 -23.84
N ALA A 49 -3.47 10.24 -22.72
CA ALA A 49 -2.15 10.26 -22.11
C ALA A 49 -1.78 8.90 -21.47
N PRO A 50 -1.81 7.78 -22.22
CA PRO A 50 -1.64 6.44 -21.65
C PRO A 50 -0.32 6.28 -20.90
N GLN A 51 0.76 6.88 -21.38
CA GLN A 51 2.07 6.78 -20.74
C GLN A 51 2.07 7.34 -19.31
N VAL A 52 1.40 8.47 -19.09
CA VAL A 52 1.30 9.08 -17.75
C VAL A 52 0.57 8.14 -16.77
N TYR A 53 -0.50 7.49 -17.22
CA TYR A 53 -1.23 6.53 -16.39
C TYR A 53 -0.39 5.31 -16.03
N LEU A 54 0.40 4.81 -16.97
CA LEU A 54 1.29 3.67 -16.74
C LEU A 54 2.43 4.05 -15.77
N GLU A 55 3.10 5.16 -16.01
CA GLU A 55 4.19 5.66 -15.16
C GLU A 55 3.73 5.98 -13.73
N MET A 56 2.50 6.47 -13.58
CA MET A 56 1.88 6.76 -12.28
C MET A 56 1.16 5.57 -11.66
N SER A 57 1.45 4.35 -12.12
CA SER A 57 0.90 3.09 -11.60
C SER A 57 1.99 2.24 -10.96
N PRO A 58 2.26 2.37 -9.65
CA PRO A 58 3.29 1.57 -8.97
C PRO A 58 3.02 0.06 -9.03
N LEU A 59 1.81 -0.37 -9.32
CA LEU A 59 1.49 -1.77 -9.61
C LEU A 59 2.38 -2.35 -10.72
N LEU A 60 2.72 -1.56 -11.73
CA LEU A 60 3.58 -2.00 -12.84
C LEU A 60 5.06 -2.06 -12.45
N ALA A 61 5.43 -1.40 -11.36
CA ALA A 61 6.79 -1.41 -10.83
C ALA A 61 7.00 -2.46 -9.73
N VAL A 62 6.02 -3.31 -9.45
CA VAL A 62 6.09 -4.35 -8.39
C VAL A 62 7.35 -5.22 -8.46
N PRO A 63 7.88 -5.65 -9.61
CA PRO A 63 9.13 -6.40 -9.65
C PRO A 63 10.35 -5.68 -9.07
N LYS A 64 10.27 -4.35 -8.91
CA LYS A 64 11.33 -3.54 -8.30
C LYS A 64 11.19 -3.42 -6.79
N ILE A 65 10.03 -3.73 -6.21
CA ILE A 65 9.75 -3.62 -4.78
C ILE A 65 10.40 -4.82 -4.07
N ARG A 66 11.47 -4.58 -3.34
CA ARG A 66 12.23 -5.59 -2.58
C ARG A 66 11.91 -5.56 -1.11
N ASP A 67 11.52 -4.41 -0.59
CA ASP A 67 11.27 -4.17 0.82
C ASP A 67 9.85 -4.56 1.24
N PRO A 68 9.67 -5.00 2.50
CA PRO A 68 8.37 -5.38 3.02
C PRO A 68 7.34 -4.25 2.97
N LEU A 69 6.12 -4.53 2.52
CA LEU A 69 5.03 -3.56 2.43
C LEU A 69 3.81 -4.02 3.22
N LEU A 70 3.37 -3.20 4.17
CA LEU A 70 2.08 -3.32 4.84
C LEU A 70 1.04 -2.47 4.11
N LEU A 71 -0.03 -3.12 3.69
CA LEU A 71 -1.20 -2.48 3.10
C LEU A 71 -2.35 -2.48 4.13
N ILE A 72 -2.98 -1.34 4.36
CA ILE A 72 -4.18 -1.23 5.21
C ILE A 72 -5.26 -0.50 4.42
N HIS A 73 -6.49 -1.03 4.42
CA HIS A 73 -7.58 -0.45 3.63
C HIS A 73 -8.94 -0.63 4.31
N GLY A 74 -9.78 0.40 4.28
CA GLY A 74 -11.16 0.30 4.72
C GLY A 74 -12.02 -0.47 3.70
N GLU A 75 -12.76 -1.49 4.14
CA GLU A 75 -13.58 -2.31 3.23
C GLU A 75 -14.71 -1.53 2.55
N LYS A 76 -15.14 -0.43 3.16
CA LYS A 76 -16.19 0.46 2.63
C LYS A 76 -15.63 1.74 2.02
N ASP A 77 -14.34 1.75 1.64
CA ASP A 77 -13.76 2.89 0.94
C ASP A 77 -14.52 3.11 -0.38
N ASN A 78 -15.27 4.21 -0.41
CA ASN A 78 -16.11 4.61 -1.54
C ASN A 78 -15.49 5.74 -2.38
N ASN A 79 -14.24 6.11 -2.12
CA ASN A 79 -13.52 7.03 -2.98
C ASN A 79 -13.22 6.32 -4.31
N PRO A 80 -13.66 6.87 -5.45
CA PRO A 80 -13.54 6.21 -6.76
C PRO A 80 -12.10 5.85 -7.14
N ALA A 81 -11.12 6.63 -6.66
CA ALA A 81 -9.71 6.41 -6.99
C ALA A 81 -9.04 5.34 -6.11
N THR A 82 -9.55 5.15 -4.88
CA THR A 82 -8.90 4.32 -3.85
C THR A 82 -9.80 3.19 -3.37
N THR A 83 -10.58 2.60 -4.26
CA THR A 83 -11.40 1.43 -3.90
C THR A 83 -10.53 0.32 -3.30
N PRO A 84 -11.05 -0.53 -2.38
CA PRO A 84 -10.30 -1.62 -1.74
C PRO A 84 -9.60 -2.56 -2.71
N GLU A 85 -10.10 -2.67 -3.92
CA GLU A 85 -9.52 -3.47 -5.00
C GLU A 85 -8.09 -3.03 -5.34
N GLN A 86 -7.77 -1.75 -5.21
CA GLN A 86 -6.42 -1.22 -5.42
C GLN A 86 -5.38 -1.94 -4.53
N SER A 87 -5.66 -2.02 -3.22
CA SER A 87 -4.77 -2.70 -2.27
C SER A 87 -4.73 -4.21 -2.47
N LYS A 88 -5.88 -4.84 -2.74
CA LYS A 88 -5.94 -6.29 -3.00
C LYS A 88 -5.10 -6.68 -4.21
N ARG A 89 -5.22 -5.96 -5.32
CA ARG A 89 -4.44 -6.21 -6.53
C ARG A 89 -2.96 -6.00 -6.32
N LEU A 90 -2.58 -4.92 -5.64
CA LEU A 90 -1.17 -4.68 -5.31
C LEU A 90 -0.60 -5.79 -4.42
N TYR A 91 -1.33 -6.22 -3.39
CA TYR A 91 -0.93 -7.33 -2.52
C TYR A 91 -0.67 -8.60 -3.33
N HIS A 92 -1.62 -9.00 -4.17
CA HIS A 92 -1.46 -10.19 -5.01
C HIS A 92 -0.29 -10.08 -5.99
N ALA A 93 -0.08 -8.91 -6.57
CA ALA A 93 1.05 -8.67 -7.47
C ALA A 93 2.40 -8.82 -6.73
N ILE A 94 2.54 -8.22 -5.53
CA ILE A 94 3.76 -8.35 -4.73
C ILE A 94 4.00 -9.81 -4.33
N LYS A 95 2.97 -10.51 -3.84
CA LYS A 95 3.09 -11.93 -3.45
C LYS A 95 3.43 -12.82 -4.65
N GLY A 96 2.80 -12.59 -5.79
CA GLY A 96 3.06 -13.33 -7.02
C GLY A 96 4.48 -13.13 -7.58
N ASN A 97 5.11 -11.99 -7.28
CA ASN A 97 6.51 -11.71 -7.61
C ASN A 97 7.49 -12.10 -6.50
N GLY A 98 7.07 -12.87 -5.49
CA GLY A 98 7.93 -13.35 -4.40
C GLY A 98 8.23 -12.30 -3.33
N GLY A 99 7.60 -11.13 -3.38
CA GLY A 99 7.81 -10.03 -2.42
C GLY A 99 7.15 -10.28 -1.06
N LYS A 100 7.57 -9.52 -0.07
CA LYS A 100 7.04 -9.56 1.29
C LYS A 100 5.93 -8.51 1.44
N ALA A 101 4.69 -8.95 1.60
CA ALA A 101 3.57 -8.07 1.85
C ALA A 101 2.60 -8.65 2.87
N ARG A 102 1.95 -7.77 3.62
CA ARG A 102 0.79 -8.03 4.47
C ARG A 102 -0.34 -7.10 4.07
N ILE A 103 -1.56 -7.59 4.07
CA ILE A 103 -2.75 -6.77 3.87
C ILE A 103 -3.68 -6.87 5.08
N VAL A 104 -4.18 -5.73 5.55
CA VAL A 104 -5.16 -5.59 6.62
C VAL A 104 -6.37 -4.88 6.05
N MET A 105 -7.51 -5.55 6.07
CA MET A 105 -8.79 -4.98 5.67
C MET A 105 -9.56 -4.57 6.92
N LEU A 106 -10.00 -3.32 6.99
CA LEU A 106 -10.74 -2.79 8.13
C LEU A 106 -12.25 -2.85 7.85
N PRO A 107 -12.98 -3.76 8.52
CA PRO A 107 -14.41 -3.88 8.32
C PRO A 107 -15.14 -2.56 8.61
N HIS A 108 -16.13 -2.23 7.77
CA HIS A 108 -16.98 -1.04 7.90
C HIS A 108 -16.30 0.33 7.78
N GLU A 109 -14.98 0.40 7.70
CA GLU A 109 -14.26 1.66 7.50
C GLU A 109 -14.30 2.12 6.04
N SER A 110 -14.47 3.45 5.88
CA SER A 110 -14.41 4.15 4.59
C SER A 110 -12.97 4.59 4.29
N HIS A 111 -12.82 5.61 3.44
CA HIS A 111 -11.51 6.18 3.09
C HIS A 111 -10.74 6.70 4.31
N THR A 112 -11.44 7.27 5.28
CA THR A 112 -10.88 7.73 6.55
C THR A 112 -11.36 6.82 7.68
N TYR A 113 -10.45 6.24 8.47
CA TYR A 113 -10.77 5.34 9.57
C TYR A 113 -11.25 6.14 10.78
N ARG A 114 -12.40 5.79 11.34
CA ARG A 114 -13.07 6.56 12.41
C ARG A 114 -13.31 5.75 13.66
N ALA A 115 -13.59 4.45 13.55
CA ALA A 115 -13.81 3.63 14.73
C ALA A 115 -12.53 3.55 15.57
N ARG A 116 -12.66 3.72 16.87
CA ARG A 116 -11.54 3.68 17.82
C ARG A 116 -10.75 2.38 17.70
N GLU A 117 -11.45 1.28 17.53
CA GLU A 117 -10.89 -0.06 17.37
C GLU A 117 -10.06 -0.16 16.07
N SER A 118 -10.59 0.36 14.97
CA SER A 118 -9.89 0.38 13.68
C SER A 118 -8.64 1.24 13.72
N VAL A 119 -8.71 2.40 14.38
CA VAL A 119 -7.56 3.29 14.56
C VAL A 119 -6.51 2.60 15.43
N GLY A 120 -6.91 2.01 16.56
CA GLY A 120 -6.01 1.27 17.45
C GLY A 120 -5.36 0.09 16.75
N HIS A 121 -6.13 -0.70 16.00
CA HIS A 121 -5.61 -1.82 15.22
C HIS A 121 -4.64 -1.35 14.13
N THR A 122 -4.95 -0.28 13.42
CA THR A 122 -4.06 0.33 12.42
C THR A 122 -2.71 0.71 13.03
N LEU A 123 -2.72 1.37 14.20
CA LEU A 123 -1.49 1.77 14.88
C LEU A 123 -0.68 0.55 15.35
N ALA A 124 -1.33 -0.46 15.91
CA ALA A 124 -0.69 -1.69 16.35
C ALA A 124 -0.01 -2.43 15.18
N GLU A 125 -0.70 -2.56 14.04
CA GLU A 125 -0.15 -3.18 12.83
C GLU A 125 1.06 -2.39 12.30
N MET A 126 0.99 -1.06 12.27
CA MET A 126 2.11 -0.20 11.82
C MET A 126 3.33 -0.33 12.72
N VAL A 127 3.13 -0.26 14.05
CA VAL A 127 4.23 -0.39 15.03
C VAL A 127 4.86 -1.78 14.95
N GLY A 128 4.04 -2.84 14.94
CA GLY A 128 4.51 -4.22 14.81
C GLY A 128 5.27 -4.45 13.51
N TRP A 129 4.80 -3.86 12.39
CA TRP A 129 5.47 -3.95 11.10
C TRP A 129 6.87 -3.34 11.12
N PHE A 130 6.99 -2.12 11.64
CA PHE A 130 8.29 -1.45 11.73
C PHE A 130 9.22 -2.09 12.75
N ASN A 131 8.71 -2.57 13.88
CA ASN A 131 9.52 -3.32 14.85
C ASN A 131 10.12 -4.57 14.19
N LYS A 132 9.30 -5.33 13.49
CA LYS A 132 9.73 -6.55 12.80
C LYS A 132 10.73 -6.30 11.69
N HIS A 133 10.48 -5.31 10.82
CA HIS A 133 11.23 -5.16 9.56
C HIS A 133 12.30 -4.07 9.57
N VAL A 134 12.28 -3.18 10.56
CA VAL A 134 13.25 -2.07 10.67
C VAL A 134 14.14 -2.24 11.90
N LYS A 135 13.56 -2.55 13.08
CA LYS A 135 14.32 -2.72 14.32
C LYS A 135 14.89 -4.13 14.50
N GLY A 136 14.36 -5.14 13.81
CA GLY A 136 14.80 -6.53 13.96
C GLY A 136 14.28 -7.25 15.21
N GLU A 137 13.29 -6.70 15.90
CA GLU A 137 12.73 -7.26 17.15
C GLU A 137 11.94 -8.58 16.96
N GLY A 138 11.83 -9.09 15.73
CA GLY A 138 11.11 -10.36 15.44
C GLY A 138 11.99 -11.61 15.40
N GLU A 139 13.32 -11.50 15.38
CA GLU A 139 14.20 -12.68 15.30
C GLU A 139 14.64 -13.23 16.66
N SER A 140 14.42 -12.50 17.75
CA SER A 140 14.87 -12.89 19.09
C SER A 140 13.90 -13.82 19.84
N TYR A 141 12.63 -13.92 19.45
CA TYR A 141 11.65 -14.75 20.14
C TYR A 141 11.60 -16.22 19.67
N GLU A 142 12.12 -16.55 18.49
CA GLU A 142 12.12 -17.93 17.99
C GLU A 142 13.37 -18.75 18.37
N LYS A 143 14.34 -18.16 19.07
CA LYS A 143 15.58 -18.85 19.50
C LYS A 143 15.59 -19.34 20.95
N GLY A 144 14.46 -19.25 21.65
CA GLY A 144 14.37 -19.54 23.11
C GLY A 144 13.67 -20.84 23.51
N GLU A 145 13.22 -21.69 22.59
CA GLU A 145 12.67 -23.00 22.93
C GLU A 145 13.39 -24.12 22.16
N LYS A 146 14.43 -24.63 22.80
CA LYS A 146 14.94 -26.02 22.62
C LYS A 146 15.15 -26.65 23.97
#